data_892c5b0950b4c78eb1596ecd0d9c0fca
#
_entry.id   892c5b0950b4c78eb1596ecd0d9c0fca
#
_cell.length_a   1.000
_cell.length_b   1.000
_cell.length_c   1.000
_cell.angle_alpha   90.00
_cell.angle_beta   90.00
_cell.angle_gamma   90.00
#
_symmetry.space_group_name_H-M   'P 1'
#
loop_
_entity.id
_entity.type
_entity.pdbx_description
1 polymer ?
#
loop_
_entity_poly.entity_id
_entity_poly.type
_entity_poly.pdbx_seq_one_letter_code
_entity_poly.pdbx_strand_id
1 'polypeptide(L)'
;MRDNQAEINEWGMSCSPLVVDDLVVVSAGGRNDRSLVAYRAGTGEFAWGAGSDCAGYSSPRLATLAGIPQILIFNSGGVSAHELSHGKTLWTYHWPGGHPHVSMPVVLPDDRVLVSSGYGVGSELIKITKDAEGKFTATRLWKSNRLKAKFTNVVYRDGFIYGLDDGTMVCLDAATGEQKWKEGRYGHGQEILVLCPPQPSSPSP
;
A
#
# COMPACT_ATOMS: atom_id res chain seq x y z
N MET A 1 -16.80 -15.13 -2.45
CA MET A 1 -17.15 -14.27 -3.60
C MET A 1 -18.65 -13.93 -3.57
N ARG A 2 -19.57 -14.91 -3.65
CA ARG A 2 -21.03 -14.63 -3.65
C ARG A 2 -21.48 -13.80 -2.45
N ASP A 3 -21.07 -14.16 -1.25
CA ASP A 3 -21.45 -13.49 0.01
C ASP A 3 -21.01 -12.03 0.08
N ASN A 4 -19.97 -11.66 -0.65
CA ASN A 4 -19.43 -10.31 -0.71
C ASN A 4 -19.81 -9.56 -2.01
N GLN A 5 -20.70 -10.13 -2.85
CA GLN A 5 -21.10 -9.51 -4.12
C GLN A 5 -19.89 -9.10 -4.98
N ALA A 6 -18.84 -9.91 -4.93
CA ALA A 6 -17.56 -9.61 -5.56
C ALA A 6 -17.39 -10.40 -6.87
N GLU A 7 -16.81 -9.76 -7.86
CA GLU A 7 -16.39 -10.37 -9.12
C GLU A 7 -14.91 -10.78 -9.02
N ILE A 8 -14.56 -11.86 -9.71
CA ILE A 8 -13.17 -12.30 -9.80
C ILE A 8 -12.45 -11.40 -10.81
N ASN A 9 -11.33 -10.80 -10.41
CA ASN A 9 -10.49 -10.05 -11.33
C ASN A 9 -9.94 -10.93 -12.46
N GLU A 10 -9.52 -10.33 -13.57
CA GLU A 10 -9.00 -11.01 -14.75
C GLU A 10 -7.93 -12.06 -14.45
N TRP A 11 -7.03 -11.77 -13.52
CA TRP A 11 -5.96 -12.69 -13.07
C TRP A 11 -6.22 -13.29 -11.67
N GLY A 12 -7.47 -13.36 -11.27
CA GLY A 12 -7.87 -13.92 -9.97
C GLY A 12 -7.73 -12.92 -8.82
N MET A 13 -7.79 -13.45 -7.59
CA MET A 13 -7.66 -12.68 -6.34
C MET A 13 -6.32 -13.02 -5.71
N SER A 14 -5.42 -12.04 -5.57
CA SER A 14 -4.04 -12.24 -5.15
C SER A 14 -3.65 -11.56 -3.84
N CYS A 15 -4.59 -10.87 -3.18
CA CYS A 15 -4.27 -10.19 -1.93
C CYS A 15 -3.96 -11.20 -0.80
N SER A 16 -2.94 -10.92 -0.01
CA SER A 16 -2.71 -11.59 1.26
C SER A 16 -3.65 -11.05 2.33
N PRO A 17 -4.28 -11.90 3.16
CA PRO A 17 -5.06 -11.44 4.30
C PRO A 17 -4.19 -10.67 5.30
N LEU A 18 -4.73 -9.58 5.86
CA LEU A 18 -4.15 -8.92 7.01
C LEU A 18 -4.77 -9.50 8.28
N VAL A 19 -3.94 -10.04 9.17
CA VAL A 19 -4.37 -10.43 10.52
C VAL A 19 -4.00 -9.31 11.48
N VAL A 20 -4.99 -8.75 12.14
CA VAL A 20 -4.81 -7.68 13.14
C VAL A 20 -5.81 -7.86 14.27
N ASP A 21 -5.30 -7.87 15.50
CA ASP A 21 -6.07 -8.21 16.69
C ASP A 21 -6.84 -9.56 16.52
N ASP A 22 -8.15 -9.56 16.64
CA ASP A 22 -9.01 -10.70 16.41
C ASP A 22 -9.65 -10.73 15.00
N LEU A 23 -9.15 -9.94 14.07
CA LEU A 23 -9.68 -9.79 12.72
C LEU A 23 -8.77 -10.36 11.64
N VAL A 24 -9.40 -10.94 10.62
CA VAL A 24 -8.79 -11.25 9.32
C VAL A 24 -9.43 -10.34 8.28
N VAL A 25 -8.65 -9.46 7.70
CA VAL A 25 -9.12 -8.44 6.73
C VAL A 25 -8.65 -8.80 5.33
N VAL A 26 -9.57 -8.77 4.36
CA VAL A 26 -9.29 -9.08 2.95
C VAL A 26 -9.92 -8.06 2.02
N SER A 27 -9.23 -7.78 0.89
CA SER A 27 -9.81 -7.02 -0.21
C SER A 27 -10.70 -7.97 -1.03
N ALA A 28 -12.00 -7.87 -0.85
CA ALA A 28 -12.98 -8.70 -1.56
C ALA A 28 -13.44 -8.05 -2.88
N GLY A 29 -13.37 -6.71 -2.98
CA GLY A 29 -13.75 -5.97 -4.18
C GLY A 29 -15.24 -5.97 -4.50
N GLY A 30 -16.08 -6.23 -3.51
CA GLY A 30 -17.52 -6.22 -3.66
C GLY A 30 -18.12 -4.82 -3.55
N ARG A 31 -19.34 -4.68 -4.03
CA ARG A 31 -20.15 -3.45 -3.89
C ARG A 31 -20.85 -3.42 -2.53
N ASN A 32 -21.52 -2.30 -2.21
CA ASN A 32 -22.35 -2.14 -1.01
C ASN A 32 -21.60 -2.49 0.27
N ASP A 33 -20.50 -1.76 0.52
CA ASP A 33 -19.62 -1.94 1.67
C ASP A 33 -19.02 -3.35 1.78
N ARG A 34 -18.60 -3.91 0.63
CA ARG A 34 -17.94 -5.21 0.53
C ARG A 34 -16.59 -5.14 -0.22
N SER A 35 -16.06 -3.95 -0.45
CA SER A 35 -14.75 -3.81 -1.06
C SER A 35 -13.64 -4.33 -0.15
N LEU A 36 -13.61 -3.88 1.10
CA LEU A 36 -12.78 -4.41 2.17
C LEU A 36 -13.69 -5.09 3.20
N VAL A 37 -13.37 -6.31 3.59
CA VAL A 37 -14.19 -7.07 4.56
C VAL A 37 -13.32 -7.66 5.66
N ALA A 38 -13.86 -7.72 6.87
CA ALA A 38 -13.23 -8.34 8.02
C ALA A 38 -14.09 -9.47 8.60
N TYR A 39 -13.41 -10.50 9.03
CA TYR A 39 -13.97 -11.66 9.71
C TYR A 39 -13.29 -11.88 11.06
N ARG A 40 -13.98 -12.45 12.03
CA ARG A 40 -13.40 -12.87 13.31
C ARG A 40 -12.39 -14.00 13.07
N ALA A 41 -11.15 -13.83 13.50
CA ALA A 41 -10.09 -14.82 13.27
C ALA A 41 -10.39 -16.19 13.89
N GLY A 42 -11.05 -16.21 15.06
CA GLY A 42 -11.36 -17.45 15.79
C GLY A 42 -12.59 -18.20 15.29
N THR A 43 -13.58 -17.51 14.69
CA THR A 43 -14.89 -18.12 14.32
C THR A 43 -15.19 -18.07 12.82
N GLY A 44 -14.51 -17.18 12.06
CA GLY A 44 -14.85 -16.91 10.66
C GLY A 44 -16.12 -16.09 10.46
N GLU A 45 -16.75 -15.61 11.54
CA GLU A 45 -17.95 -14.78 11.45
C GLU A 45 -17.63 -13.42 10.84
N PHE A 46 -18.54 -12.91 10.01
CA PHE A 46 -18.43 -11.58 9.45
C PHE A 46 -18.45 -10.52 10.54
N ALA A 47 -17.43 -9.67 10.58
CA ALA A 47 -17.32 -8.58 11.55
C ALA A 47 -17.79 -7.24 10.96
N TRP A 48 -17.24 -6.83 9.83
CA TRP A 48 -17.63 -5.60 9.13
C TRP A 48 -17.20 -5.63 7.66
N GLY A 49 -17.79 -4.73 6.87
CA GLY A 49 -17.38 -4.45 5.50
C GLY A 49 -17.39 -2.96 5.24
N ALA A 50 -16.61 -2.52 4.26
CA ALA A 50 -16.45 -1.11 3.92
C ALA A 50 -16.09 -0.90 2.46
N GLY A 51 -16.47 0.28 1.93
CA GLY A 51 -16.20 0.70 0.58
C GLY A 51 -16.92 -0.12 -0.49
N SER A 52 -16.92 0.39 -1.71
CA SER A 52 -17.61 -0.22 -2.86
C SER A 52 -16.74 -0.25 -4.12
N ASP A 53 -15.42 -0.17 -3.94
CA ASP A 53 -14.44 -0.20 -5.01
C ASP A 53 -14.12 -1.64 -5.41
N CYS A 54 -13.91 -1.88 -6.70
CA CYS A 54 -13.44 -3.19 -7.18
C CYS A 54 -12.04 -3.48 -6.62
N ALA A 55 -11.75 -4.74 -6.36
CA ALA A 55 -10.44 -5.14 -5.85
C ALA A 55 -9.32 -4.77 -6.85
N GLY A 56 -8.20 -4.32 -6.31
CA GLY A 56 -6.92 -4.38 -6.98
C GLY A 56 -6.26 -5.75 -6.78
N TYR A 57 -4.94 -5.77 -6.92
CA TYR A 57 -4.11 -6.94 -6.65
C TYR A 57 -3.19 -6.70 -5.43
N SER A 58 -3.36 -5.54 -4.78
CA SER A 58 -2.65 -5.15 -3.57
C SER A 58 -3.23 -5.84 -2.33
N SER A 59 -2.43 -5.93 -1.27
CA SER A 59 -2.85 -6.47 0.02
C SER A 59 -3.17 -5.36 1.02
N PRO A 60 -4.16 -5.55 1.91
CA PRO A 60 -4.40 -4.62 3.00
C PRO A 60 -3.20 -4.55 3.95
N ARG A 61 -2.93 -3.38 4.49
CA ARG A 61 -1.79 -3.12 5.37
C ARG A 61 -2.20 -2.29 6.58
N LEU A 62 -1.75 -2.69 7.77
CA LEU A 62 -1.85 -1.87 8.97
C LEU A 62 -0.82 -0.73 8.92
N ALA A 63 -1.25 0.46 9.26
CA ALA A 63 -0.42 1.67 9.37
C ALA A 63 -0.91 2.56 10.50
N THR A 64 0.01 3.32 11.11
CA THR A 64 -0.35 4.42 12.02
C THR A 64 -0.06 5.72 11.29
N LEU A 65 -1.08 6.54 11.04
CA LEU A 65 -0.97 7.83 10.35
C LEU A 65 -1.76 8.88 11.13
N ALA A 66 -1.19 10.06 11.31
CA ALA A 66 -1.71 11.12 12.16
C ALA A 66 -2.11 10.61 13.57
N GLY A 67 -1.28 9.71 14.13
CA GLY A 67 -1.47 9.09 15.43
C GLY A 67 -2.58 8.04 15.53
N ILE A 68 -3.24 7.67 14.43
CA ILE A 68 -4.36 6.73 14.40
C ILE A 68 -3.98 5.45 13.64
N PRO A 69 -4.13 4.25 14.26
CA PRO A 69 -4.03 2.98 13.55
C PRO A 69 -5.15 2.86 12.50
N GLN A 70 -4.80 2.46 11.29
CA GLN A 70 -5.74 2.36 10.17
C GLN A 70 -5.28 1.29 9.17
N ILE A 71 -6.20 0.72 8.43
CA ILE A 71 -5.96 -0.27 7.40
C ILE A 71 -5.93 0.44 6.05
N LEU A 72 -4.81 0.37 5.35
CA LEU A 72 -4.65 0.89 4.00
C LEU A 72 -4.90 -0.22 2.98
N ILE A 73 -5.57 0.11 1.88
CA ILE A 73 -5.73 -0.78 0.71
C ILE A 73 -5.63 0.03 -0.59
N PHE A 74 -4.99 -0.55 -1.60
CA PHE A 74 -4.89 0.02 -2.94
C PHE A 74 -5.75 -0.80 -3.91
N ASN A 75 -6.97 -0.35 -4.11
CA ASN A 75 -7.97 -0.95 -5.00
C ASN A 75 -8.07 -0.18 -6.32
N SER A 76 -9.05 -0.51 -7.17
CA SER A 76 -9.16 0.03 -8.55
C SER A 76 -9.30 1.55 -8.62
N GLY A 77 -10.00 2.18 -7.67
CA GLY A 77 -10.21 3.64 -7.62
C GLY A 77 -9.07 4.41 -6.97
N GLY A 78 -8.16 3.70 -6.27
CA GLY A 78 -7.04 4.31 -5.57
C GLY A 78 -6.79 3.73 -4.19
N VAL A 79 -6.13 4.52 -3.34
CA VAL A 79 -5.84 4.13 -1.96
C VAL A 79 -6.97 4.62 -1.05
N SER A 80 -7.45 3.72 -0.20
CA SER A 80 -8.35 4.07 0.90
C SER A 80 -7.79 3.61 2.23
N ALA A 81 -8.15 4.33 3.29
CA ALA A 81 -7.82 3.99 4.67
C ALA A 81 -9.08 3.79 5.48
N HIS A 82 -9.05 2.78 6.34
CA HIS A 82 -10.21 2.35 7.11
C HIS A 82 -9.88 2.21 8.59
N GLU A 83 -10.85 2.53 9.42
CA GLU A 83 -10.80 2.28 10.85
C GLU A 83 -10.80 0.76 11.13
N LEU A 84 -10.05 0.33 12.15
CA LEU A 84 -9.93 -1.10 12.48
C LEU A 84 -11.24 -1.71 12.98
N SER A 85 -11.96 -1.00 13.84
CA SER A 85 -13.07 -1.56 14.60
C SER A 85 -14.32 -1.82 13.77
N HIS A 86 -14.65 -0.95 12.81
CA HIS A 86 -15.88 -1.00 12.03
C HIS A 86 -15.68 -0.80 10.53
N GLY A 87 -14.44 -0.67 10.08
CA GLY A 87 -14.12 -0.47 8.68
C GLY A 87 -14.47 0.91 8.10
N LYS A 88 -14.93 1.87 8.93
CA LYS A 88 -15.28 3.21 8.44
C LYS A 88 -14.14 3.82 7.64
N THR A 89 -14.43 4.30 6.43
CA THR A 89 -13.44 5.00 5.59
C THR A 89 -13.03 6.30 6.24
N LEU A 90 -11.73 6.47 6.47
CA LEU A 90 -11.12 7.67 7.07
C LEU A 90 -10.74 8.67 6.00
N TRP A 91 -10.11 8.22 4.93
CA TRP A 91 -9.75 9.03 3.77
C TRP A 91 -9.61 8.16 2.52
N THR A 92 -9.64 8.80 1.36
CA THR A 92 -9.38 8.20 0.07
C THR A 92 -8.42 9.08 -0.72
N TYR A 93 -7.61 8.46 -1.58
CA TYR A 93 -6.75 9.13 -2.52
C TYR A 93 -6.93 8.50 -3.89
N HIS A 94 -7.50 9.27 -4.82
CA HIS A 94 -7.77 8.79 -6.17
C HIS A 94 -6.49 8.48 -6.95
N TRP A 95 -6.49 7.37 -7.67
CA TRP A 95 -5.39 6.95 -8.54
C TRP A 95 -5.91 6.63 -9.94
N PRO A 96 -5.14 6.93 -11.02
CA PRO A 96 -5.57 6.62 -12.38
C PRO A 96 -5.92 5.15 -12.55
N GLY A 97 -7.14 4.86 -13.01
CA GLY A 97 -7.64 3.51 -13.24
C GLY A 97 -7.27 2.93 -14.60
N GLY A 98 -7.86 1.77 -14.91
CA GLY A 98 -7.67 1.07 -16.18
C GLY A 98 -6.45 0.15 -16.24
N HIS A 99 -5.71 0.04 -15.14
CA HIS A 99 -4.55 -0.84 -14.99
C HIS A 99 -4.55 -1.54 -13.63
N PRO A 100 -3.92 -2.73 -13.51
CA PRO A 100 -3.78 -3.41 -12.24
C PRO A 100 -3.02 -2.58 -11.20
N HIS A 101 -3.57 -2.44 -10.01
CA HIS A 101 -2.90 -1.87 -8.84
C HIS A 101 -2.41 -3.02 -7.96
N VAL A 102 -1.10 -3.21 -7.90
CA VAL A 102 -0.47 -4.40 -7.29
C VAL A 102 0.38 -4.06 -6.08
N SER A 103 1.24 -3.04 -6.21
CA SER A 103 2.14 -2.62 -5.13
C SER A 103 1.36 -2.13 -3.91
N MET A 104 1.75 -2.56 -2.72
CA MET A 104 1.16 -2.04 -1.49
C MET A 104 1.59 -0.58 -1.25
N PRO A 105 0.72 0.27 -0.69
CA PRO A 105 1.13 1.59 -0.21
C PRO A 105 2.25 1.47 0.83
N VAL A 106 3.32 2.26 0.69
CA VAL A 106 4.46 2.23 1.61
C VAL A 106 4.40 3.41 2.56
N VAL A 107 4.38 3.13 3.86
CA VAL A 107 4.36 4.18 4.89
C VAL A 107 5.79 4.65 5.16
N LEU A 108 5.98 5.96 5.11
CA LEU A 108 7.21 6.67 5.43
C LEU A 108 7.01 7.46 6.74
N PRO A 109 8.10 7.88 7.40
CA PRO A 109 8.02 8.79 8.55
C PRO A 109 7.19 10.05 8.26
N ASP A 110 6.71 10.72 9.32
CA ASP A 110 5.91 11.94 9.24
C ASP A 110 4.60 11.79 8.47
N ASP A 111 3.86 10.70 8.71
CA ASP A 111 2.54 10.43 8.13
C ASP A 111 2.51 10.51 6.60
N ARG A 112 3.58 10.09 5.95
CA ARG A 112 3.70 10.05 4.50
C ARG A 112 3.41 8.66 3.95
N VAL A 113 2.77 8.59 2.81
CA VAL A 113 2.47 7.34 2.12
C VAL A 113 2.91 7.46 0.66
N LEU A 114 3.73 6.52 0.23
CA LEU A 114 4.10 6.36 -1.18
C LEU A 114 3.12 5.41 -1.84
N VAL A 115 2.60 5.83 -2.97
CA VAL A 115 1.75 5.03 -3.87
C VAL A 115 2.47 4.92 -5.21
N SER A 116 2.52 3.72 -5.78
CA SER A 116 3.16 3.49 -7.08
C SER A 116 2.39 2.44 -7.87
N SER A 117 2.32 2.62 -9.17
CA SER A 117 1.86 1.59 -10.10
C SER A 117 2.66 1.61 -11.42
N GLY A 118 2.66 0.49 -12.10
CA GLY A 118 3.23 0.33 -13.44
C GLY A 118 2.43 1.03 -14.53
N TYR A 119 2.56 0.51 -15.75
CA TYR A 119 1.77 0.93 -16.92
C TYR A 119 1.89 2.42 -17.25
N GLY A 120 3.08 3.00 -17.00
CA GLY A 120 3.37 4.41 -17.32
C GLY A 120 2.89 5.43 -16.29
N VAL A 121 2.21 5.02 -15.22
CA VAL A 121 1.64 5.96 -14.23
C VAL A 121 2.70 6.58 -13.32
N GLY A 122 3.54 5.76 -12.67
CA GLY A 122 4.62 6.25 -11.79
C GLY A 122 4.31 6.16 -10.31
N SER A 123 4.83 7.12 -9.55
CA SER A 123 4.72 7.18 -8.08
C SER A 123 4.32 8.56 -7.60
N GLU A 124 3.58 8.61 -6.50
CA GLU A 124 3.25 9.84 -5.78
C GLU A 124 3.49 9.64 -4.28
N LEU A 125 4.09 10.64 -3.64
CA LEU A 125 4.16 10.71 -2.18
C LEU A 125 3.05 11.64 -1.70
N ILE A 126 2.25 11.14 -0.77
CA ILE A 126 1.17 11.91 -0.15
C ILE A 126 1.43 12.09 1.35
N LYS A 127 0.98 13.19 1.91
CA LYS A 127 0.95 13.48 3.34
C LYS A 127 -0.45 13.30 3.86
N ILE A 128 -0.60 12.58 4.96
CA ILE A 128 -1.86 12.44 5.67
C ILE A 128 -1.87 13.40 6.86
N THR A 129 -2.92 14.19 6.95
CA THR A 129 -3.14 15.10 8.09
C THR A 129 -4.53 14.86 8.66
N LYS A 130 -4.72 15.21 9.93
CA LYS A 130 -6.00 15.17 10.62
C LYS A 130 -6.23 16.51 11.28
N ASP A 131 -7.37 17.15 11.04
CA ASP A 131 -7.75 18.40 11.65
C ASP A 131 -8.30 18.23 13.08
N ALA A 132 -8.64 19.34 13.73
CA ALA A 132 -9.17 19.36 15.08
C ALA A 132 -10.56 18.68 15.17
N GLU A 133 -11.32 18.68 14.09
CA GLU A 133 -12.64 18.04 13.96
C GLU A 133 -12.53 16.54 13.68
N GLY A 134 -11.29 16.02 13.51
CA GLY A 134 -11.04 14.60 13.26
C GLY A 134 -11.11 14.18 11.79
N LYS A 135 -11.24 15.10 10.86
CA LYS A 135 -11.28 14.83 9.42
C LYS A 135 -9.87 14.63 8.87
N PHE A 136 -9.68 13.56 8.12
CA PHE A 136 -8.43 13.28 7.44
C PHE A 136 -8.37 13.92 6.06
N THR A 137 -7.17 14.34 5.68
CA THR A 137 -6.87 14.86 4.33
C THR A 137 -5.58 14.22 3.81
N ALA A 138 -5.63 13.75 2.55
CA ALA A 138 -4.48 13.23 1.82
C ALA A 138 -4.04 14.26 0.78
N THR A 139 -2.83 14.81 0.94
CA THR A 139 -2.29 15.86 0.07
C THR A 139 -1.03 15.37 -0.63
N ARG A 140 -0.96 15.49 -1.95
CA ARG A 140 0.23 15.12 -2.72
C ARG A 140 1.38 16.09 -2.43
N LEU A 141 2.54 15.52 -2.06
CA LEU A 141 3.80 16.26 -1.89
C LEU A 141 4.57 16.33 -3.20
N TRP A 142 4.72 15.21 -3.88
CA TRP A 142 5.36 15.14 -5.19
C TRP A 142 4.81 13.99 -6.04
N LYS A 143 5.09 14.06 -7.34
CA LYS A 143 4.83 13.01 -8.34
C LYS A 143 6.10 12.75 -9.14
N SER A 144 6.39 11.48 -9.43
CA SER A 144 7.54 11.07 -10.23
C SER A 144 7.16 9.93 -11.18
N ASN A 145 7.64 9.98 -12.41
CA ASN A 145 7.55 8.88 -13.37
C ASN A 145 8.81 7.99 -13.38
N ARG A 146 9.71 8.19 -12.42
CA ARG A 146 10.99 7.50 -12.32
C ARG A 146 10.89 6.16 -11.59
N LEU A 147 9.76 5.85 -10.98
CA LEU A 147 9.48 4.57 -10.34
C LEU A 147 8.06 4.15 -10.69
N LYS A 148 7.95 3.07 -11.44
CA LYS A 148 6.70 2.44 -11.89
C LYS A 148 6.64 0.99 -11.37
N ALA A 149 6.33 0.83 -10.08
CA ALA A 149 6.24 -0.46 -9.44
C ALA A 149 5.05 -1.26 -9.99
N LYS A 150 5.32 -2.20 -10.90
CA LYS A 150 4.31 -2.92 -11.65
C LYS A 150 3.74 -4.10 -10.88
N PHE A 151 4.60 -5.02 -10.42
CA PHE A 151 4.22 -6.22 -9.68
C PHE A 151 5.00 -6.38 -8.38
N THR A 152 5.76 -5.35 -7.98
CA THR A 152 6.68 -5.37 -6.86
C THR A 152 6.24 -4.41 -5.79
N ASN A 153 6.57 -4.71 -4.54
CA ASN A 153 6.51 -3.73 -3.47
C ASN A 153 7.78 -2.88 -3.49
N VAL A 154 7.67 -1.69 -2.94
CA VAL A 154 8.74 -0.70 -2.86
C VAL A 154 9.28 -0.68 -1.44
N VAL A 155 10.58 -0.44 -1.28
CA VAL A 155 11.25 -0.36 0.01
C VAL A 155 11.66 1.09 0.31
N TYR A 156 11.40 1.54 1.54
CA TYR A 156 11.92 2.80 2.08
C TYR A 156 13.02 2.52 3.09
N ARG A 157 14.15 3.23 2.98
CA ARG A 157 15.24 3.18 3.95
C ARG A 157 16.00 4.51 4.01
N ASP A 158 16.15 5.05 5.22
CA ASP A 158 17.05 6.17 5.53
C ASP A 158 16.96 7.37 4.55
N GLY A 159 15.73 7.79 4.22
CA GLY A 159 15.48 8.92 3.33
C GLY A 159 15.42 8.56 1.84
N PHE A 160 15.59 7.30 1.49
CA PHE A 160 15.57 6.83 0.10
C PHE A 160 14.48 5.80 -0.15
N ILE A 161 13.99 5.77 -1.38
CA ILE A 161 13.02 4.82 -1.89
C ILE A 161 13.71 3.95 -2.93
N TYR A 162 13.60 2.64 -2.78
CA TYR A 162 14.15 1.64 -3.69
C TYR A 162 13.01 0.85 -4.30
N GLY A 163 13.08 0.61 -5.61
CA GLY A 163 12.02 -0.11 -6.31
C GLY A 163 12.42 -0.49 -7.73
N LEU A 164 11.60 -1.32 -8.37
CA LEU A 164 11.78 -1.71 -9.76
C LEU A 164 10.92 -0.84 -10.68
N ASP A 165 11.57 0.07 -11.42
CA ASP A 165 10.94 0.84 -12.48
C ASP A 165 10.91 0.02 -13.78
N ASP A 166 9.77 -0.62 -14.03
CA ASP A 166 9.62 -1.56 -15.16
C ASP A 166 10.77 -2.57 -15.28
N GLY A 167 11.19 -3.11 -14.12
CA GLY A 167 12.21 -4.16 -14.02
C GLY A 167 13.65 -3.67 -13.91
N THR A 168 13.88 -2.36 -13.85
CA THR A 168 15.19 -1.75 -13.59
C THR A 168 15.20 -1.19 -12.17
N MET A 169 16.21 -1.54 -11.37
CA MET A 169 16.34 -1.02 -10.00
C MET A 169 16.56 0.48 -10.02
N VAL A 170 15.84 1.21 -9.20
CA VAL A 170 15.94 2.66 -9.04
C VAL A 170 16.01 3.06 -7.58
N CYS A 171 16.77 4.10 -7.29
CA CYS A 171 16.77 4.80 -6.02
C CYS A 171 16.26 6.22 -6.22
N LEU A 172 15.24 6.59 -5.45
CA LEU A 172 14.72 7.96 -5.41
C LEU A 172 15.02 8.59 -4.04
N ASP A 173 15.23 9.89 -4.04
CA ASP A 173 15.17 10.71 -2.84
C ASP A 173 13.71 10.78 -2.35
N ALA A 174 13.47 10.38 -1.10
CA ALA A 174 12.12 10.32 -0.57
C ALA A 174 11.49 11.71 -0.29
N ALA A 175 12.31 12.76 -0.16
CA ALA A 175 11.80 14.11 0.06
C ALA A 175 11.33 14.77 -1.25
N THR A 176 12.02 14.50 -2.36
CA THR A 176 11.80 15.21 -3.62
C THR A 176 11.22 14.34 -4.74
N GLY A 177 11.35 13.00 -4.65
CA GLY A 177 11.02 12.07 -5.74
C GLY A 177 12.03 12.07 -6.89
N GLU A 178 13.17 12.74 -6.71
CA GLU A 178 14.25 12.78 -7.70
C GLU A 178 15.02 11.46 -7.75
N GLN A 179 15.35 11.02 -8.94
CA GLN A 179 16.18 9.83 -9.14
C GLN A 179 17.64 10.10 -8.76
N LYS A 180 18.18 9.29 -7.84
CA LYS A 180 19.59 9.30 -7.46
C LYS A 180 20.40 8.42 -8.42
N TRP A 181 19.92 7.21 -8.67
CA TRP A 181 20.51 6.30 -9.64
C TRP A 181 19.47 5.32 -10.18
N LYS A 182 19.77 4.68 -11.28
CA LYS A 182 18.97 3.63 -11.91
C LYS A 182 19.90 2.70 -12.66
N GLU A 183 19.89 1.39 -12.32
CA GLU A 183 20.81 0.41 -12.90
C GLU A 183 20.30 -1.03 -12.80
N GLY A 184 20.93 -1.92 -13.55
CA GLY A 184 20.61 -3.34 -13.61
C GLY A 184 19.25 -3.62 -14.23
N ARG A 185 19.03 -4.89 -14.57
CA ARG A 185 17.72 -5.42 -14.99
C ARG A 185 17.41 -6.66 -14.21
N TYR A 186 16.35 -6.61 -13.41
CA TYR A 186 15.95 -7.67 -12.50
C TYR A 186 14.57 -8.24 -12.84
N GLY A 187 13.94 -7.76 -13.91
CA GLY A 187 12.57 -8.10 -14.27
C GLY A 187 11.56 -7.59 -13.24
N HIS A 188 10.45 -8.28 -13.11
CA HIS A 188 9.36 -7.88 -12.18
C HIS A 188 9.34 -8.78 -10.94
N GLY A 189 10.52 -9.04 -10.35
CA GLY A 189 10.67 -9.79 -9.11
C GLY A 189 10.17 -9.02 -7.88
N GLN A 190 10.29 -9.64 -6.70
CA GLN A 190 9.99 -9.00 -5.42
C GLN A 190 11.28 -8.49 -4.78
N GLU A 191 11.14 -7.45 -3.96
CA GLU A 191 12.22 -6.85 -3.20
C GLU A 191 11.97 -7.01 -1.71
N ILE A 192 13.01 -7.32 -0.96
CA ILE A 192 12.98 -7.35 0.50
C ILE A 192 14.17 -6.59 1.06
N LEU A 193 13.95 -5.85 2.12
CA LEU A 193 15.01 -5.23 2.90
C LEU A 193 15.51 -6.22 3.95
N VAL A 194 16.79 -6.58 3.86
CA VAL A 194 17.46 -7.41 4.87
C VAL A 194 18.38 -6.50 5.69
N LEU A 195 18.15 -6.46 7.00
CA LEU A 195 19.01 -5.75 7.93
C LEU A 195 20.05 -6.73 8.47
N CYS A 196 21.32 -6.58 8.06
CA CYS A 196 22.41 -7.32 8.68
C CYS A 196 22.76 -6.67 10.03
N PRO A 197 22.90 -7.44 11.13
CA PRO A 197 23.43 -6.89 12.37
C PRO A 197 24.84 -6.35 12.12
N PRO A 198 25.26 -5.30 12.86
CA PRO A 198 26.62 -4.79 12.74
C PRO A 198 27.60 -5.94 13.00
N GLN A 199 28.56 -6.11 12.09
CA GLN A 199 29.65 -7.09 12.30
C GLN A 199 30.40 -6.69 13.56
N PRO A 200 30.73 -7.64 14.47
CA PRO A 200 31.61 -7.33 15.58
C PRO A 200 32.93 -6.79 15.00
N SER A 201 33.35 -5.63 15.51
CA SER A 201 34.64 -5.05 15.11
C SER A 201 35.71 -6.11 15.30
N SER A 202 36.43 -6.45 14.24
CA SER A 202 37.62 -7.29 14.34
C SER A 202 38.57 -6.63 15.34
N PRO A 203 39.13 -7.37 16.34
CA PRO A 203 40.14 -6.80 17.20
C PRO A 203 41.30 -6.31 16.33
N SER A 204 41.68 -5.05 16.53
CA SER A 204 42.88 -4.49 15.89
C SER A 204 44.10 -5.32 16.29
N PRO A 205 45.03 -5.59 15.37
CA PRO A 205 46.21 -6.36 15.63
C PRO A 205 47.12 -5.70 16.66
#